data_734a0b22a0b7a3d1b2c6e6894d1c3917
#
_entry.id   734a0b22a0b7a3d1b2c6e6894d1c3917
#
_cell.length_a   1.000
_cell.length_b   1.000
_cell.length_c   1.000
_cell.angle_alpha   90.00
_cell.angle_beta   90.00
_cell.angle_gamma   90.00
#
_symmetry.space_group_name_H-M   'P 1'
#
loop_
_entity.id
_entity.type
_entity.pdbx_description
1 polymer ?
#
loop_
_entity_poly.entity_id
_entity_poly.type
_entity_poly.pdbx_seq_one_letter_code
_entity_poly.pdbx_strand_id
1 'polypeptide(L)'
;HLKKEIGSEIRNAFNFAKKIVDTGECEMLLLDGVLECVEKGYLAESDLEELIERRPSYMDFIMTGTILPEGLAAKTSNIYQLVLEKEDFKL
;
A
#
# COMPACT_ATOMS: atom_id res chain seq x y z
N HIS A 1 -11.88 -9.60 18.22
CA HIS A 1 -11.21 -10.88 17.95
C HIS A 1 -10.64 -10.98 16.56
N LEU A 2 -11.53 -11.08 15.57
CA LEU A 2 -11.12 -11.08 14.16
C LEU A 2 -10.33 -9.84 13.79
N LYS A 3 -10.77 -8.70 14.30
CA LYS A 3 -10.13 -7.43 14.03
C LYS A 3 -8.68 -7.41 14.52
N LYS A 4 -8.45 -8.02 15.67
CA LYS A 4 -7.11 -8.09 16.25
C LYS A 4 -6.20 -9.00 15.44
N GLU A 5 -6.74 -10.12 14.97
CA GLU A 5 -5.98 -11.06 14.15
C GLU A 5 -5.64 -10.47 12.79
N ILE A 6 -6.60 -9.78 12.17
CA ILE A 6 -6.39 -9.11 10.89
C ILE A 6 -5.32 -8.03 11.03
N GLY A 7 -5.40 -7.24 12.10
CA GLY A 7 -4.40 -6.20 12.35
C GLY A 7 -3.00 -6.76 12.51
N SER A 8 -2.87 -7.90 13.17
CA SER A 8 -1.59 -8.56 13.36
C SER A 8 -1.02 -9.06 12.03
N GLU A 9 -1.86 -9.64 11.20
CA GLU A 9 -1.44 -10.12 9.88
C GLU A 9 -0.99 -8.96 8.98
N ILE A 10 -1.72 -7.85 9.03
CA ILE A 10 -1.37 -6.65 8.25
C ILE A 10 -0.03 -6.10 8.73
N ARG A 11 0.18 -6.05 10.04
CA ARG A 11 1.43 -5.56 10.60
C ARG A 11 2.60 -6.45 10.18
N ASN A 12 2.41 -7.75 10.19
CA ASN A 12 3.45 -8.69 9.78
C ASN A 12 3.78 -8.52 8.29
N ALA A 13 2.75 -8.39 7.47
CA ALA A 13 2.95 -8.17 6.03
C ALA A 13 3.66 -6.85 5.77
N PHE A 14 3.31 -5.81 6.50
CA PHE A 14 3.94 -4.52 6.35
C PHE A 14 5.40 -4.55 6.78
N ASN A 15 5.71 -5.25 7.85
CA ASN A 15 7.09 -5.41 8.30
C ASN A 15 7.92 -6.18 7.27
N PHE A 16 7.31 -7.14 6.59
CA PHE A 16 7.96 -7.86 5.51
C PHE A 16 8.24 -6.91 4.33
N ALA A 17 7.27 -6.06 3.98
CA ALA A 17 7.46 -5.07 2.93
C ALA A 17 8.61 -4.12 3.26
N LYS A 18 8.74 -3.71 4.51
CA LYS A 18 9.86 -2.87 4.95
C LYS A 18 11.20 -3.55 4.68
N LYS A 19 11.28 -4.84 4.95
CA LYS A 19 12.52 -5.59 4.70
C LYS A 19 12.85 -5.63 3.22
N ILE A 20 11.84 -5.83 2.38
CA ILE A 20 12.03 -5.84 0.93
C ILE A 20 12.56 -4.49 0.46
N VAL A 21 11.98 -3.41 0.96
CA VAL A 21 12.42 -2.07 0.60
C VAL A 21 13.85 -1.83 1.06
N ASP A 22 14.18 -2.24 2.28
CA ASP A 22 15.52 -2.02 2.85
C ASP A 22 16.59 -2.84 2.13
N THR A 23 16.27 -4.06 1.71
CA THR A 23 17.24 -4.88 0.97
C THR A 23 17.35 -4.44 -0.49
N GLY A 24 16.30 -3.82 -1.02
CA GLY A 24 16.32 -3.33 -2.39
C GLY A 24 16.40 -4.42 -3.45
N GLU A 25 15.95 -5.63 -3.13
CA GLU A 25 16.11 -6.79 -4.03
C GLU A 25 15.15 -6.85 -5.20
N CYS A 26 14.09 -6.07 -5.19
CA CYS A 26 13.10 -6.11 -6.26
C CYS A 26 12.96 -4.74 -6.92
N GLU A 27 12.45 -4.74 -8.15
CA GLU A 27 12.22 -3.52 -8.92
C GLU A 27 10.78 -3.03 -8.80
N MET A 28 9.88 -3.88 -8.31
CA MET A 28 8.48 -3.54 -8.17
C MET A 28 7.91 -4.21 -6.93
N LEU A 29 7.16 -3.46 -6.17
CA LEU A 29 6.50 -3.98 -4.97
C LEU A 29 5.01 -3.68 -5.07
N LEU A 30 4.21 -4.73 -5.03
CA LEU A 30 2.76 -4.60 -5.04
C LEU A 30 2.23 -4.65 -3.61
N LEU A 31 1.59 -3.57 -3.22
CA LEU A 31 0.97 -3.44 -1.90
C LEU A 31 -0.56 -3.49 -2.08
N ASP A 32 -1.05 -4.70 -2.32
CA ASP A 32 -2.46 -4.92 -2.62
C ASP A 32 -3.34 -4.63 -1.42
N GLY A 33 -4.32 -3.74 -1.61
CA GLY A 33 -5.26 -3.38 -0.56
C GLY A 33 -4.69 -2.50 0.55
N VAL A 34 -3.47 -2.00 0.39
CA VAL A 34 -2.81 -1.24 1.45
C VAL A 34 -3.56 0.06 1.78
N LEU A 35 -4.17 0.69 0.79
CA LEU A 35 -4.90 1.94 1.03
C LEU A 35 -6.16 1.70 1.85
N GLU A 36 -6.80 0.55 1.69
CA GLU A 36 -7.93 0.18 2.54
C GLU A 36 -7.49 -0.07 3.98
N CYS A 37 -6.29 -0.62 4.16
CA CYS A 37 -5.76 -0.84 5.50
C CYS A 37 -5.56 0.49 6.22
N VAL A 38 -5.12 1.51 5.52
CA VAL A 38 -4.97 2.86 6.08
C VAL A 38 -6.35 3.43 6.40
N GLU A 39 -7.28 3.32 5.47
CA GLU A 39 -8.64 3.80 5.66
C GLU A 39 -9.32 3.20 6.88
N LYS A 40 -9.14 1.90 7.07
CA LYS A 40 -9.76 1.18 8.19
C LYS A 40 -9.00 1.28 9.50
N GLY A 41 -7.87 1.97 9.50
CA GLY A 41 -7.09 2.19 10.71
C GLY A 41 -6.21 1.03 11.13
N TYR A 42 -6.00 0.04 10.27
CA TYR A 42 -5.08 -1.05 10.56
C TYR A 42 -3.62 -0.64 10.38
N LEU A 43 -3.41 0.40 9.59
CA LEU A 43 -2.08 0.90 9.29
C LEU A 43 -2.15 2.42 9.29
N ALA A 44 -1.16 3.08 9.86
CA ALA A 44 -1.13 4.54 9.88
C ALA A 44 -0.66 5.07 8.53
N GLU A 45 -1.23 6.20 8.11
CA GLU A 45 -0.80 6.86 6.88
C GLU A 45 0.70 7.20 6.95
N SER A 46 1.16 7.62 8.13
CA SER A 46 2.57 7.95 8.32
C SER A 46 3.51 6.77 8.12
N ASP A 47 3.04 5.55 8.45
CA ASP A 47 3.83 4.35 8.21
C ASP A 47 4.04 4.13 6.71
N LEU A 48 3.00 4.33 5.94
CA LEU A 48 3.07 4.16 4.49
C LEU A 48 3.89 5.28 3.84
N GLU A 49 3.74 6.51 4.32
CA GLU A 49 4.56 7.62 3.85
C GLU A 49 6.05 7.35 4.06
N GLU A 50 6.40 6.84 5.22
CA GLU A 50 7.79 6.51 5.54
C GLU A 50 8.32 5.42 4.60
N LEU A 51 7.50 4.41 4.32
CA LEU A 51 7.90 3.35 3.41
C LEU A 51 8.18 3.90 2.02
N ILE A 52 7.32 4.79 1.54
CA ILE A 52 7.50 5.43 0.24
C ILE A 52 8.79 6.23 0.22
N GLU A 53 9.09 6.97 1.27
CA GLU A 53 10.31 7.78 1.36
C GLU A 53 11.57 6.93 1.39
N ARG A 54 11.50 5.72 1.94
CA ARG A 54 12.64 4.80 2.01
C ARG A 54 12.85 4.02 0.73
N ARG A 55 11.93 4.11 -0.17
CA ARG A 55 11.96 3.36 -1.42
C ARG A 55 13.21 3.72 -2.25
N PRO A 56 13.97 2.73 -2.71
CA PRO A 56 15.03 3.00 -3.68
C PRO A 56 14.44 3.62 -4.95
N SER A 57 15.19 4.48 -5.60
CA SER A 57 14.70 5.19 -6.77
C SER A 57 14.30 4.28 -7.93
N TYR A 58 14.91 3.10 -8.01
CA TYR A 58 14.60 2.14 -9.07
C TYR A 58 13.41 1.23 -8.76
N MET A 59 12.90 1.27 -7.54
CA MET A 59 11.81 0.39 -7.13
C MET A 59 10.47 1.10 -7.29
N ASP A 60 9.58 0.51 -8.05
CA ASP A 60 8.24 1.03 -8.23
C ASP A 60 7.28 0.41 -7.24
N PHE A 61 6.43 1.24 -6.65
CA PHE A 61 5.37 0.76 -5.78
C PHE A 61 4.04 0.80 -6.52
N ILE A 62 3.28 -0.27 -6.39
CA ILE A 62 1.90 -0.31 -6.85
C ILE A 62 1.04 -0.47 -5.61
N MET A 63 0.23 0.52 -5.33
CA MET A 63 -0.65 0.51 -4.16
C MET A 63 -2.10 0.48 -4.64
N THR A 64 -2.89 -0.40 -4.08
CA THR A 64 -4.29 -0.51 -4.44
C THR A 64 -5.20 -0.21 -3.26
N GLY A 65 -6.41 0.21 -3.57
CA GLY A 65 -7.43 0.55 -2.58
C GLY A 65 -8.46 1.47 -3.22
N THR A 66 -9.45 1.87 -2.44
CA THR A 66 -10.55 2.69 -2.94
C THR A 66 -10.31 4.19 -2.78
N ILE A 67 -9.52 4.58 -1.79
CA ILE A 67 -9.25 5.98 -1.49
C ILE A 67 -7.75 6.20 -1.37
N LEU A 68 -7.24 7.21 -2.04
CA LEU A 68 -5.85 7.63 -1.91
C LEU A 68 -5.80 8.88 -1.06
N PRO A 69 -5.20 8.82 0.14
CA PRO A 69 -5.05 10.01 0.98
C PRO A 69 -4.21 11.08 0.29
N GLU A 70 -4.58 12.35 0.49
CA GLU A 70 -3.89 13.46 -0.15
C GLU A 70 -2.40 13.53 0.19
N GLY A 71 -2.06 13.22 1.43
CA GLY A 71 -0.66 13.21 1.85
C GLY A 71 0.18 12.21 1.09
N LEU A 72 -0.41 11.07 0.77
CA LEU A 72 0.28 10.05 -0.02
C LEU A 72 0.34 10.43 -1.49
N ALA A 73 -0.70 11.04 -2.00
CA ALA A 73 -0.73 11.50 -3.38
C ALA A 73 0.39 12.50 -3.64
N ALA A 74 0.67 13.37 -2.69
CA ALA A 74 1.72 14.36 -2.81
C ALA A 74 3.12 13.73 -2.88
N LYS A 75 3.29 12.53 -2.38
CA LYS A 75 4.58 11.83 -2.33
C LYS A 75 4.81 10.88 -3.49
N THR A 76 3.81 10.72 -4.35
CA THR A 76 3.93 9.81 -5.48
C THR A 76 4.11 10.59 -6.77
N SER A 77 5.05 10.15 -7.61
CA SER A 77 5.36 10.86 -8.86
C SER A 77 4.41 10.49 -9.98
N ASN A 78 3.90 9.27 -9.97
CA ASN A 78 2.95 8.80 -10.98
C ASN A 78 1.75 8.18 -10.30
N ILE A 79 0.58 8.73 -10.56
CA ILE A 79 -0.65 8.22 -9.98
C ILE A 79 -1.52 7.68 -11.10
N TYR A 80 -1.85 6.40 -11.01
CA TYR A 80 -2.77 5.77 -11.95
C TYR A 80 -3.99 5.35 -11.16
N GLN A 81 -5.14 5.85 -11.56
CA GLN A 81 -6.40 5.50 -10.92
C GLN A 81 -7.12 4.46 -11.76
N LEU A 82 -7.32 3.30 -11.16
CA LEU A 82 -8.10 2.25 -11.80
C LEU A 82 -9.43 2.18 -11.10
N VAL A 83 -10.48 2.55 -11.80
CA VAL A 83 -11.84 2.48 -11.27
C VAL A 83 -12.49 1.23 -11.82
N LEU A 84 -12.80 0.31 -10.93
CA LEU A 84 -13.46 -0.93 -11.29
C LEU A 84 -14.92 -0.85 -10.87
N GLU A 85 -15.80 -0.84 -11.84
CA GLU A 85 -17.23 -0.83 -11.61
C GLU A 85 -17.74 -2.25 -11.72
N LYS A 86 -18.77 -2.56 -10.94
CA LYS A 86 -19.33 -3.91 -10.93
C LYS A 86 -19.79 -4.38 -12.30
N GLU A 87 -20.29 -3.47 -13.10
CA GLU A 87 -20.76 -3.79 -14.44
C GLU A 87 -19.66 -4.38 -15.32
N ASP A 88 -18.43 -3.98 -15.05
CA ASP A 88 -17.28 -4.43 -15.84
C ASP A 88 -16.99 -5.92 -15.64
N PHE A 89 -17.56 -6.51 -14.61
CA PHE A 89 -17.33 -7.92 -14.28
C PHE A 89 -18.50 -8.82 -14.67
N LYS A 90 -19.48 -8.29 -15.34
CA LYS A 90 -20.61 -9.07 -15.81
C LYS A 90 -20.26 -9.69 -17.16
N LEU A 91 -19.79 -10.87 -17.10
CA LEU A 91 -19.41 -11.58 -18.32
C LEU A 91 -20.38 -12.65 -18.73
#